data_413f929dc87021de07cacfff6e945f8a
#
_entry.id   413f929dc87021de07cacfff6e945f8a
#
_cell.length_a   1.000
_cell.length_b   1.000
_cell.length_c   1.000
_cell.angle_alpha   90.00
_cell.angle_beta   90.00
_cell.angle_gamma   90.00
#
_symmetry.space_group_name_H-M   'P 1'
#
loop_
_entity.id
_entity.type
_entity.pdbx_description
1 polymer ?
#
loop_
_entity_poly.entity_id
_entity_poly.type
_entity_poly.pdbx_seq_one_letter_code
_entity_poly.pdbx_strand_id
1 'polypeptide(L)'
;ADRWLDDVLGRTTADLTYSPAGAGLSPVQQLLCAAIAEKTGAEAVLHGILSDKGIPKGPIRVADVWRIVPYENTVGVLWLTSAEIRAILEESAAYLGTDRTFGAWGLRYEVYPNAREGNRIRNLRAADGSAINGKRRIKTALNSYHLAGGGGRFPALVKAAGTPNARLEMEAATTRDMVMDYIRAHRVLSFSEGTNAVVIRVEPKRWQRRK
;
A
#
# COMPACT_ATOMS: atom_id res chain seq x y z
N ALA A 1 -10.65 5.29 -32.56
CA ALA A 1 -9.63 4.98 -31.54
C ALA A 1 -9.42 6.23 -30.70
N ASP A 2 -9.50 6.06 -29.39
CA ASP A 2 -9.48 7.17 -28.41
C ASP A 2 -8.08 7.77 -28.33
N ARG A 3 -7.81 8.79 -29.12
CA ARG A 3 -6.50 9.50 -29.18
C ARG A 3 -5.98 9.93 -27.80
N TRP A 4 -6.88 10.21 -26.85
CA TRP A 4 -6.52 10.64 -25.51
C TRP A 4 -5.78 9.58 -24.69
N LEU A 5 -5.96 8.29 -25.01
CA LEU A 5 -5.19 7.20 -24.38
C LEU A 5 -3.70 7.28 -24.69
N ASP A 6 -3.32 7.90 -25.83
CA ASP A 6 -1.94 8.07 -26.26
C ASP A 6 -1.26 9.30 -25.64
N ASP A 7 -2.02 10.15 -24.95
CA ASP A 7 -1.48 11.37 -24.33
C ASP A 7 -0.43 11.01 -23.28
N VAL A 8 0.73 11.68 -23.38
CA VAL A 8 1.85 11.51 -22.46
C VAL A 8 1.63 12.39 -21.23
N LEU A 9 1.52 11.75 -20.07
CA LEU A 9 1.37 12.42 -18.77
C LEU A 9 2.70 12.85 -18.17
N GLY A 10 3.75 12.05 -18.36
CA GLY A 10 5.08 12.21 -17.82
C GLY A 10 6.00 11.09 -18.27
N ARG A 11 7.06 10.81 -17.50
CA ARG A 11 8.00 9.72 -17.78
C ARG A 11 8.49 9.07 -16.50
N THR A 12 8.91 7.81 -16.58
CA THR A 12 9.66 7.14 -15.52
C THR A 12 11.09 6.85 -15.93
N THR A 13 12.03 6.95 -14.98
CA THR A 13 13.47 6.68 -15.19
C THR A 13 13.83 5.22 -15.01
N ALA A 14 12.91 4.39 -14.46
CA ALA A 14 13.08 2.96 -14.24
C ALA A 14 11.77 2.22 -14.56
N ASP A 15 11.84 0.91 -14.73
CA ASP A 15 10.62 0.08 -14.84
C ASP A 15 9.84 0.12 -13.53
N LEU A 16 8.54 0.36 -13.62
CA LEU A 16 7.62 0.25 -12.49
C LEU A 16 6.98 -1.13 -12.51
N THR A 17 7.53 -2.07 -11.76
CA THR A 17 6.99 -3.43 -11.64
C THR A 17 5.78 -3.46 -10.70
N TYR A 18 4.84 -4.37 -10.94
CA TYR A 18 3.61 -4.50 -10.15
C TYR A 18 3.76 -5.39 -8.92
N SER A 19 4.71 -6.32 -8.94
CA SER A 19 4.92 -7.30 -7.87
C SER A 19 6.14 -6.91 -7.04
N PRO A 20 6.02 -6.87 -5.70
CA PRO A 20 7.16 -6.61 -4.82
C PRO A 20 8.07 -7.84 -4.75
N ALA A 21 9.38 -7.60 -4.65
CA ALA A 21 10.38 -8.65 -4.44
C ALA A 21 10.42 -9.13 -2.97
N GLY A 22 9.84 -8.37 -2.03
CA GLY A 22 9.85 -8.65 -0.60
C GLY A 22 8.53 -8.29 0.09
N ALA A 23 8.62 -7.81 1.33
CA ALA A 23 7.46 -7.32 2.09
C ALA A 23 7.13 -5.85 1.82
N GLY A 24 8.03 -5.11 1.17
CA GLY A 24 7.80 -3.72 0.78
C GLY A 24 6.80 -3.60 -0.37
N LEU A 25 6.42 -2.37 -0.66
CA LEU A 25 5.53 -2.07 -1.78
C LEU A 25 6.32 -2.13 -3.10
N SER A 26 5.72 -2.67 -4.15
CA SER A 26 6.28 -2.61 -5.51
C SER A 26 6.37 -1.17 -6.02
N PRO A 27 7.19 -0.90 -7.06
CA PRO A 27 7.25 0.42 -7.69
C PRO A 27 5.88 0.97 -8.13
N VAL A 28 4.99 0.13 -8.67
CA VAL A 28 3.61 0.54 -8.99
C VAL A 28 2.86 0.91 -7.73
N GLN A 29 2.89 0.08 -6.68
CA GLN A 29 2.23 0.41 -5.41
C GLN A 29 2.79 1.70 -4.79
N GLN A 30 4.10 1.96 -4.90
CA GLN A 30 4.73 3.21 -4.45
C GLN A 30 4.14 4.42 -5.19
N LEU A 31 3.99 4.34 -6.52
CA LEU A 31 3.35 5.39 -7.30
C LEU A 31 1.91 5.65 -6.84
N LEU A 32 1.11 4.59 -6.70
CA LEU A 32 -0.28 4.71 -6.28
C LEU A 32 -0.38 5.35 -4.88
N CYS A 33 0.44 4.88 -3.95
CA CYS A 33 0.46 5.40 -2.59
C CYS A 33 0.92 6.87 -2.52
N ALA A 34 1.96 7.25 -3.28
CA ALA A 34 2.44 8.62 -3.32
C ALA A 34 1.36 9.58 -3.88
N ALA A 35 0.68 9.18 -4.94
CA ALA A 35 -0.41 9.96 -5.54
C ALA A 35 -1.59 10.13 -4.56
N ILE A 36 -1.99 9.07 -3.88
CA ILE A 36 -3.07 9.11 -2.89
C ILE A 36 -2.65 9.98 -1.69
N ALA A 37 -1.43 9.81 -1.18
CA ALA A 37 -0.93 10.57 -0.04
C ALA A 37 -0.87 12.07 -0.35
N GLU A 38 -0.36 12.45 -1.52
CA GLU A 38 -0.28 13.85 -1.95
C GLU A 38 -1.67 14.47 -2.06
N LYS A 39 -2.62 13.77 -2.69
CA LYS A 39 -4.00 14.28 -2.88
C LYS A 39 -4.76 14.43 -1.57
N THR A 40 -4.61 13.47 -0.66
CA THR A 40 -5.41 13.40 0.57
C THR A 40 -4.71 14.02 1.78
N GLY A 41 -3.41 14.24 1.72
CA GLY A 41 -2.59 14.60 2.88
C GLY A 41 -2.50 13.47 3.93
N ALA A 42 -2.68 12.21 3.51
CA ALA A 42 -2.56 11.06 4.41
C ALA A 42 -1.12 10.82 4.83
N GLU A 43 -0.92 10.49 6.10
CA GLU A 43 0.38 10.12 6.66
C GLU A 43 0.76 8.67 6.32
N ALA A 44 -0.25 7.83 6.11
CA ALA A 44 -0.09 6.46 5.69
C ALA A 44 -1.09 6.11 4.58
N VAL A 45 -0.67 5.28 3.64
CA VAL A 45 -1.57 4.69 2.62
C VAL A 45 -1.43 3.19 2.68
N LEU A 46 -2.55 2.48 2.86
CA LEU A 46 -2.57 1.03 2.82
C LEU A 46 -3.05 0.58 1.44
N HIS A 47 -2.26 -0.22 0.74
CA HIS A 47 -2.57 -0.56 -0.64
C HIS A 47 -2.14 -1.97 -1.03
N GLY A 48 -2.99 -2.62 -1.82
CA GLY A 48 -2.72 -3.91 -2.44
C GLY A 48 -2.28 -3.79 -3.90
N ILE A 49 -2.11 -4.92 -4.57
CA ILE A 49 -1.89 -5.02 -6.01
C ILE A 49 -3.27 -4.94 -6.69
N LEU A 50 -3.42 -4.06 -7.68
CA LEU A 50 -4.67 -3.91 -8.44
C LEU A 50 -4.66 -4.61 -9.79
N SER A 51 -3.46 -4.84 -10.36
CA SER A 51 -3.26 -5.38 -11.70
C SER A 51 -1.92 -6.10 -11.77
N ASP A 52 -1.80 -7.06 -12.68
CA ASP A 52 -0.55 -7.75 -13.03
C ASP A 52 0.29 -6.97 -14.06
N LYS A 53 0.03 -5.69 -14.22
CA LYS A 53 0.71 -4.82 -15.18
C LYS A 53 1.64 -3.84 -14.50
N GLY A 54 2.77 -3.60 -15.16
CA GLY A 54 3.74 -2.56 -14.83
C GLY A 54 3.78 -1.48 -15.90
N ILE A 55 4.68 -0.50 -15.70
CA ILE A 55 4.99 0.54 -16.68
C ILE A 55 6.48 0.46 -17.00
N PRO A 56 6.87 0.24 -18.27
CA PRO A 56 8.28 0.20 -18.65
C PRO A 56 8.91 1.59 -18.54
N LYS A 57 10.22 1.63 -18.35
CA LYS A 57 11.02 2.87 -18.41
C LYS A 57 10.71 3.64 -19.68
N GLY A 58 10.45 4.93 -19.54
CA GLY A 58 10.13 5.80 -20.67
C GLY A 58 8.92 6.70 -20.43
N PRO A 59 8.24 7.14 -21.50
CA PRO A 59 7.00 7.93 -21.40
C PRO A 59 5.90 7.13 -20.71
N ILE A 60 5.13 7.82 -19.88
CA ILE A 60 3.93 7.29 -19.24
C ILE A 60 2.72 7.90 -19.95
N ARG A 61 1.86 7.06 -20.51
CA ARG A 61 0.65 7.46 -21.22
C ARG A 61 -0.60 7.24 -20.35
N VAL A 62 -1.68 7.87 -20.72
CA VAL A 62 -2.99 7.61 -20.09
C VAL A 62 -3.32 6.13 -20.13
N ALA A 63 -3.08 5.44 -21.27
CA ALA A 63 -3.29 4.00 -21.40
C ALA A 63 -2.50 3.16 -20.37
N ASP A 64 -1.30 3.59 -19.99
CA ASP A 64 -0.49 2.89 -18.98
C ASP A 64 -1.15 2.96 -17.61
N VAL A 65 -1.71 4.13 -17.25
CA VAL A 65 -2.42 4.30 -15.98
C VAL A 65 -3.69 3.44 -15.95
N TRP A 66 -4.43 3.36 -17.06
CA TRP A 66 -5.60 2.49 -17.18
C TRP A 66 -5.25 1.01 -17.01
N ARG A 67 -4.07 0.58 -17.47
CA ARG A 67 -3.61 -0.81 -17.31
C ARG A 67 -3.25 -1.15 -15.86
N ILE A 68 -2.61 -0.23 -15.11
CA ILE A 68 -2.23 -0.48 -13.72
C ILE A 68 -3.37 -0.21 -12.73
N VAL A 69 -4.36 0.62 -13.09
CA VAL A 69 -5.56 0.93 -12.29
C VAL A 69 -6.81 0.68 -13.14
N PRO A 70 -7.18 -0.60 -13.37
CA PRO A 70 -8.31 -0.94 -14.25
C PRO A 70 -9.69 -0.67 -13.63
N TYR A 71 -9.73 -0.36 -12.33
CA TYR A 71 -10.98 -0.16 -11.58
C TYR A 71 -11.23 1.32 -11.26
N GLU A 72 -12.51 1.69 -11.13
CA GLU A 72 -12.94 3.04 -10.73
C GLU A 72 -13.13 3.15 -9.21
N ASN A 73 -12.16 2.68 -8.45
CA ASN A 73 -12.20 2.79 -7.00
C ASN A 73 -11.93 4.23 -6.57
N THR A 74 -12.83 4.78 -5.76
CA THR A 74 -12.61 6.00 -5.01
C THR A 74 -11.65 5.76 -3.85
N VAL A 75 -11.27 6.80 -3.13
CA VAL A 75 -10.38 6.72 -1.97
C VAL A 75 -11.12 7.18 -0.74
N GLY A 76 -10.97 6.45 0.35
CA GLY A 76 -11.43 6.89 1.66
C GLY A 76 -10.26 7.22 2.57
N VAL A 77 -10.46 8.22 3.40
CA VAL A 77 -9.51 8.69 4.42
C VAL A 77 -10.11 8.45 5.79
N LEU A 78 -9.35 7.83 6.68
CA LEU A 78 -9.78 7.57 8.04
C LEU A 78 -8.61 7.67 9.02
N TRP A 79 -8.92 7.85 10.29
CA TRP A 79 -7.92 7.98 11.35
C TRP A 79 -7.82 6.68 12.16
N LEU A 80 -6.69 6.00 12.05
CA LEU A 80 -6.41 4.72 12.70
C LEU A 80 -5.33 4.83 13.76
N THR A 81 -5.45 4.09 14.84
CA THR A 81 -4.37 3.88 15.80
C THR A 81 -3.31 2.92 15.23
N SER A 82 -2.11 2.95 15.77
CA SER A 82 -1.06 1.98 15.40
C SER A 82 -1.48 0.53 15.65
N ALA A 83 -2.32 0.27 16.66
CA ALA A 83 -2.83 -1.05 16.95
C ALA A 83 -3.83 -1.53 15.87
N GLU A 84 -4.72 -0.65 15.39
CA GLU A 84 -5.66 -0.94 14.31
C GLU A 84 -4.91 -1.20 13.00
N ILE A 85 -3.91 -0.36 12.66
CA ILE A 85 -3.07 -0.57 11.46
C ILE A 85 -2.32 -1.89 11.55
N ARG A 86 -1.74 -2.21 12.72
CA ARG A 86 -1.05 -3.49 12.92
C ARG A 86 -1.99 -4.68 12.71
N ALA A 87 -3.21 -4.63 13.23
CA ALA A 87 -4.19 -5.70 13.04
C ALA A 87 -4.54 -5.92 11.55
N ILE A 88 -4.69 -4.85 10.78
CA ILE A 88 -4.93 -4.91 9.33
C ILE A 88 -3.73 -5.53 8.60
N LEU A 89 -2.51 -5.13 8.95
CA LEU A 89 -1.29 -5.68 8.36
C LEU A 89 -1.06 -7.15 8.76
N GLU A 90 -1.49 -7.58 9.94
CA GLU A 90 -1.48 -9.00 10.36
C GLU A 90 -2.33 -9.87 9.43
N GLU A 91 -3.51 -9.39 9.04
CA GLU A 91 -4.37 -10.07 8.07
C GLU A 91 -3.71 -10.16 6.71
N SER A 92 -2.98 -9.11 6.30
CA SER A 92 -2.25 -9.07 5.04
C SER A 92 -1.02 -9.99 5.02
N ALA A 93 -0.38 -10.22 6.15
CA ALA A 93 0.82 -11.05 6.25
C ALA A 93 0.61 -12.50 5.77
N ALA A 94 -0.62 -12.99 5.79
CA ALA A 94 -0.99 -14.31 5.24
C ALA A 94 -0.86 -14.39 3.71
N TYR A 95 -0.85 -13.24 3.02
CA TYR A 95 -0.81 -13.14 1.55
C TYR A 95 0.55 -12.65 1.03
N LEU A 96 1.56 -12.57 1.89
CA LEU A 96 2.89 -12.09 1.53
C LEU A 96 3.48 -12.90 0.37
N GLY A 97 3.97 -12.21 -0.67
CA GLY A 97 4.56 -12.83 -1.86
C GLY A 97 3.55 -13.38 -2.87
N THR A 98 2.26 -13.10 -2.69
CA THR A 98 1.22 -13.43 -3.67
C THR A 98 0.72 -12.17 -4.39
N ASP A 99 -0.15 -12.33 -5.38
CA ASP A 99 -0.89 -11.25 -6.05
C ASP A 99 -1.85 -10.48 -5.11
N ARG A 100 -2.06 -11.02 -3.90
CA ARG A 100 -2.86 -10.40 -2.84
C ARG A 100 -2.03 -9.65 -1.81
N THR A 101 -0.73 -9.47 -2.05
CA THR A 101 0.15 -8.71 -1.18
C THR A 101 -0.39 -7.30 -0.96
N PHE A 102 -0.45 -6.92 0.32
CA PHE A 102 -0.97 -5.63 0.77
C PHE A 102 0.01 -5.06 1.79
N GLY A 103 0.32 -3.77 1.70
CA GLY A 103 1.30 -3.13 2.55
C GLY A 103 0.95 -1.70 2.88
N ALA A 104 1.81 -1.07 3.69
CA ALA A 104 1.64 0.30 4.14
C ALA A 104 2.78 1.20 3.60
N TRP A 105 2.42 2.29 2.95
CA TRP A 105 3.29 3.42 2.65
C TRP A 105 3.27 4.41 3.83
N GLY A 106 4.37 5.15 4.03
CA GLY A 106 4.47 6.12 5.11
C GLY A 106 4.73 5.52 6.51
N LEU A 107 4.88 4.20 6.60
CA LEU A 107 5.16 3.48 7.84
C LEU A 107 6.33 2.50 7.63
N ARG A 108 7.01 2.13 8.72
CA ARG A 108 8.04 1.09 8.76
C ARG A 108 7.61 -0.03 9.69
N TYR A 109 7.86 -1.28 9.30
CA TYR A 109 7.53 -2.45 10.11
C TYR A 109 8.31 -3.69 9.70
N GLU A 110 8.31 -4.68 10.57
CA GLU A 110 8.90 -5.99 10.32
C GLU A 110 7.81 -7.04 10.14
N VAL A 111 8.02 -7.96 9.20
CA VAL A 111 7.12 -9.09 8.94
C VAL A 111 7.79 -10.40 9.30
N TYR A 112 7.19 -11.15 10.19
CA TYR A 112 7.60 -12.47 10.64
C TYR A 112 6.61 -13.52 10.12
N PRO A 113 6.72 -13.99 8.87
CA PRO A 113 5.68 -14.81 8.22
C PRO A 113 5.43 -16.14 8.95
N ASN A 114 6.44 -16.67 9.63
CA ASN A 114 6.36 -17.93 10.38
C ASN A 114 5.92 -17.75 11.85
N ALA A 115 5.65 -16.54 12.29
CA ALA A 115 5.11 -16.30 13.63
C ALA A 115 3.63 -16.66 13.71
N ARG A 116 3.14 -16.87 14.93
CA ARG A 116 1.70 -17.04 15.17
C ARG A 116 0.95 -15.80 14.71
N GLU A 117 -0.27 -16.01 14.26
CA GLU A 117 -1.20 -14.93 13.97
C GLU A 117 -1.29 -13.94 15.15
N GLY A 118 -1.38 -12.64 14.84
CA GLY A 118 -1.29 -11.57 15.82
C GLY A 118 0.13 -11.17 16.24
N ASN A 119 1.16 -11.91 15.79
CA ASN A 119 2.56 -11.64 16.10
C ASN A 119 3.46 -11.58 14.85
N ARG A 120 2.87 -11.53 13.66
CA ARG A 120 3.60 -11.46 12.39
C ARG A 120 4.10 -10.05 12.10
N ILE A 121 3.40 -9.03 12.56
CA ILE A 121 3.78 -7.62 12.37
C ILE A 121 4.36 -7.05 13.66
N ARG A 122 5.62 -6.57 13.57
CA ARG A 122 6.34 -6.02 14.72
C ARG A 122 7.02 -4.70 14.35
N ASN A 123 7.44 -3.96 15.37
CA ASN A 123 8.21 -2.74 15.23
C ASN A 123 7.58 -1.71 14.29
N LEU A 124 6.22 -1.57 14.35
CA LEU A 124 5.51 -0.56 13.57
C LEU A 124 5.92 0.85 14.03
N ARG A 125 6.45 1.64 13.09
CA ARG A 125 7.00 2.97 13.31
C ARG A 125 6.55 3.94 12.23
N ALA A 126 6.69 5.23 12.47
CA ALA A 126 6.53 6.26 11.45
C ALA A 126 7.61 6.14 10.34
N ALA A 127 7.42 6.85 9.23
CA ALA A 127 8.33 6.80 8.07
C ALA A 127 9.78 7.18 8.42
N ASP A 128 9.97 8.10 9.36
CA ASP A 128 11.28 8.54 9.87
C ASP A 128 11.92 7.56 10.87
N GLY A 129 11.23 6.49 11.23
CA GLY A 129 11.65 5.49 12.20
C GLY A 129 11.31 5.82 13.65
N SER A 130 10.66 6.95 13.93
CA SER A 130 10.22 7.31 15.27
C SER A 130 9.10 6.40 15.78
N ALA A 131 9.01 6.26 17.10
CA ALA A 131 7.94 5.50 17.74
C ALA A 131 6.60 6.21 17.58
N ILE A 132 5.55 5.45 17.27
CA ILE A 132 4.20 5.96 17.20
C ILE A 132 3.55 5.87 18.57
N ASN A 133 3.07 7.00 19.09
CA ASN A 133 2.27 7.00 20.31
C ASN A 133 0.99 6.20 20.10
N GLY A 134 0.74 5.18 20.91
CA GLY A 134 -0.39 4.27 20.76
C GLY A 134 -1.78 4.93 20.84
N LYS A 135 -1.89 6.11 21.43
CA LYS A 135 -3.13 6.90 21.49
C LYS A 135 -3.32 7.82 20.28
N ARG A 136 -2.24 8.10 19.53
CA ARG A 136 -2.30 8.92 18.32
C ARG A 136 -3.06 8.19 17.22
N ARG A 137 -3.92 8.92 16.52
CA ARG A 137 -4.55 8.44 15.30
C ARG A 137 -3.79 8.98 14.09
N ILE A 138 -3.50 8.10 13.15
CA ILE A 138 -2.75 8.35 11.93
C ILE A 138 -3.75 8.55 10.81
N LYS A 139 -3.67 9.68 10.11
CA LYS A 139 -4.48 9.91 8.91
C LYS A 139 -4.07 8.91 7.84
N THR A 140 -4.95 7.98 7.54
CA THR A 140 -4.68 6.82 6.70
C THR A 140 -5.63 6.81 5.50
N ALA A 141 -5.12 6.54 4.30
CA ALA A 141 -5.93 6.44 3.09
C ALA A 141 -5.90 5.02 2.49
N LEU A 142 -7.03 4.62 1.91
CA LEU A 142 -7.19 3.36 1.20
C LEU A 142 -8.21 3.53 0.05
N ASN A 143 -8.11 2.69 -0.98
CA ASN A 143 -9.15 2.64 -1.98
C ASN A 143 -10.43 1.97 -1.45
N SER A 144 -11.58 2.27 -2.08
CA SER A 144 -12.90 1.82 -1.65
C SER A 144 -13.06 0.30 -1.63
N TYR A 145 -12.36 -0.43 -2.52
CA TYR A 145 -12.39 -1.89 -2.52
C TYR A 145 -11.78 -2.48 -1.24
N HIS A 146 -10.64 -1.96 -0.79
CA HIS A 146 -10.03 -2.41 0.46
C HIS A 146 -10.85 -1.99 1.68
N LEU A 147 -11.43 -0.77 1.67
CA LEU A 147 -12.34 -0.31 2.73
C LEU A 147 -13.58 -1.20 2.89
N ALA A 148 -14.08 -1.76 1.80
CA ALA A 148 -15.16 -2.74 1.80
C ALA A 148 -14.70 -4.15 2.25
N GLY A 149 -13.46 -4.29 2.72
CA GLY A 149 -12.91 -5.54 3.23
C GLY A 149 -12.10 -6.35 2.23
N GLY A 150 -11.88 -5.85 1.00
CA GLY A 150 -11.03 -6.50 0.00
C GLY A 150 -11.46 -7.94 -0.33
N GLY A 151 -12.76 -8.17 -0.47
CA GLY A 151 -13.30 -9.52 -0.69
C GLY A 151 -13.28 -10.41 0.57
N GLY A 152 -13.46 -9.81 1.75
CA GLY A 152 -13.50 -10.51 3.04
C GLY A 152 -12.14 -10.76 3.68
N ARG A 153 -11.05 -10.21 3.12
CA ARG A 153 -9.68 -10.41 3.65
C ARG A 153 -9.33 -9.53 4.85
N PHE A 154 -10.06 -8.42 5.04
CA PHE A 154 -9.71 -7.39 6.02
C PHE A 154 -10.85 -7.08 7.01
N PRO A 155 -11.28 -8.05 7.83
CA PRO A 155 -12.30 -7.81 8.85
C PRO A 155 -11.86 -6.77 9.90
N ALA A 156 -10.58 -6.70 10.26
CA ALA A 156 -10.06 -5.69 11.18
C ALA A 156 -10.22 -4.27 10.61
N LEU A 157 -9.99 -4.08 9.30
CA LEU A 157 -10.20 -2.81 8.63
C LEU A 157 -11.68 -2.41 8.63
N VAL A 158 -12.56 -3.32 8.26
CA VAL A 158 -14.03 -3.08 8.26
C VAL A 158 -14.51 -2.68 9.65
N LYS A 159 -14.05 -3.40 10.67
CA LYS A 159 -14.37 -3.08 12.08
C LYS A 159 -13.86 -1.69 12.46
N ALA A 160 -12.61 -1.37 12.15
CA ALA A 160 -12.02 -0.07 12.49
C ALA A 160 -12.74 1.08 11.76
N ALA A 161 -13.00 0.95 10.46
CA ALA A 161 -13.69 1.95 9.65
C ALA A 161 -15.12 2.21 10.12
N GLY A 162 -15.80 1.21 10.68
CA GLY A 162 -17.14 1.34 11.24
C GLY A 162 -17.21 2.07 12.59
N THR A 163 -16.09 2.45 13.19
CA THR A 163 -16.08 3.16 14.47
C THR A 163 -16.21 4.69 14.27
N PRO A 164 -16.95 5.41 15.13
CA PRO A 164 -17.06 6.87 15.06
C PRO A 164 -15.69 7.59 15.11
N ASN A 165 -14.75 6.99 15.84
CA ASN A 165 -13.41 7.54 16.00
C ASN A 165 -12.55 7.45 14.72
N ALA A 166 -12.91 6.61 13.77
CA ALA A 166 -12.21 6.51 12.49
C ALA A 166 -12.50 7.72 11.58
N ARG A 167 -13.62 8.40 11.75
CA ARG A 167 -14.00 9.60 10.96
C ARG A 167 -13.81 9.38 9.46
N LEU A 168 -14.37 8.28 8.93
CA LEU A 168 -14.23 7.95 7.52
C LEU A 168 -14.82 9.04 6.62
N GLU A 169 -14.00 9.57 5.72
CA GLU A 169 -14.36 10.53 4.69
C GLU A 169 -14.03 9.96 3.31
N MET A 170 -14.92 10.10 2.33
CA MET A 170 -14.71 9.59 0.98
C MET A 170 -14.33 10.74 0.04
N GLU A 171 -13.24 10.56 -0.70
CA GLU A 171 -12.83 11.45 -1.77
C GLU A 171 -13.70 11.25 -3.01
N ALA A 172 -13.99 12.34 -3.72
CA ALA A 172 -14.74 12.25 -4.97
C ALA A 172 -13.89 11.72 -6.15
N ALA A 173 -12.57 11.98 -6.12
CA ALA A 173 -11.65 11.53 -7.14
C ALA A 173 -11.36 10.02 -7.02
N THR A 174 -11.19 9.36 -8.16
CA THR A 174 -10.78 7.96 -8.20
C THR A 174 -9.27 7.83 -7.99
N THR A 175 -8.81 6.63 -7.62
CA THR A 175 -7.36 6.31 -7.58
C THR A 175 -6.69 6.64 -8.92
N ARG A 176 -7.36 6.36 -10.04
CA ARG A 176 -6.84 6.64 -11.38
C ARG A 176 -6.64 8.13 -11.63
N ASP A 177 -7.62 8.96 -11.26
CA ASP A 177 -7.52 10.41 -11.40
C ASP A 177 -6.35 10.96 -10.59
N MET A 178 -6.21 10.52 -9.32
CA MET A 178 -5.11 10.93 -8.45
C MET A 178 -3.73 10.57 -9.05
N VAL A 179 -3.61 9.38 -9.63
CA VAL A 179 -2.36 8.93 -10.28
C VAL A 179 -2.05 9.75 -11.52
N MET A 180 -3.04 10.02 -12.37
CA MET A 180 -2.85 10.85 -13.57
C MET A 180 -2.43 12.28 -13.19
N ASP A 181 -3.07 12.87 -12.19
CA ASP A 181 -2.75 14.22 -11.71
C ASP A 181 -1.33 14.26 -11.12
N TYR A 182 -0.96 13.26 -10.32
CA TYR A 182 0.39 13.12 -9.76
C TYR A 182 1.46 13.05 -10.84
N ILE A 183 1.27 12.22 -11.88
CA ILE A 183 2.22 12.09 -12.98
C ILE A 183 2.34 13.41 -13.75
N ARG A 184 1.23 14.10 -14.01
CA ARG A 184 1.23 15.41 -14.67
C ARG A 184 1.98 16.48 -13.88
N ALA A 185 1.83 16.49 -12.55
CA ALA A 185 2.47 17.46 -11.68
C ALA A 185 3.98 17.24 -11.59
N HIS A 186 4.40 16.00 -11.41
CA HIS A 186 5.81 15.64 -11.17
C HIS A 186 6.64 15.42 -12.45
N ARG A 187 6.01 15.10 -13.57
CA ARG A 187 6.62 14.94 -14.90
C ARG A 187 7.67 13.83 -15.05
N VAL A 188 8.62 13.72 -14.13
CA VAL A 188 9.66 12.69 -14.12
C VAL A 188 9.61 11.93 -12.82
N LEU A 189 9.39 10.63 -12.91
CA LEU A 189 9.23 9.75 -11.76
C LEU A 189 10.39 8.77 -11.65
N SER A 190 10.70 8.39 -10.40
CA SER A 190 11.63 7.33 -10.08
C SER A 190 11.16 6.62 -8.82
N PHE A 191 10.60 5.45 -9.00
CA PHE A 191 10.18 4.59 -7.89
C PHE A 191 10.96 3.28 -7.93
N SER A 192 11.39 2.82 -6.77
CA SER A 192 12.04 1.53 -6.57
C SER A 192 11.23 0.67 -5.61
N GLU A 193 11.66 -0.55 -5.36
CA GLU A 193 11.09 -1.39 -4.31
C GLU A 193 11.09 -0.68 -2.95
N GLY A 194 9.99 -0.80 -2.24
CA GLY A 194 9.85 -0.23 -0.91
C GLY A 194 10.70 -0.97 0.11
N THR A 195 11.49 -0.23 0.87
CA THR A 195 12.32 -0.76 1.98
C THR A 195 11.66 -0.55 3.34
N ASN A 196 10.44 -0.10 3.37
CA ASN A 196 9.68 0.24 4.60
C ASN A 196 9.18 -1.00 5.36
N ALA A 197 9.07 -2.14 4.70
CA ALA A 197 8.74 -3.41 5.34
C ALA A 197 9.88 -4.43 5.10
N VAL A 198 10.29 -5.10 6.17
CA VAL A 198 11.39 -6.07 6.13
C VAL A 198 10.88 -7.44 6.57
N VAL A 199 11.14 -8.47 5.76
CA VAL A 199 10.84 -9.86 6.12
C VAL A 199 11.93 -10.40 7.02
N ILE A 200 11.56 -10.81 8.23
CA ILE A 200 12.46 -11.49 9.17
C ILE A 200 12.13 -12.98 9.15
N ARG A 201 12.99 -13.76 8.51
CA ARG A 201 12.92 -15.23 8.52
C ARG A 201 13.78 -15.73 9.66
N VAL A 202 13.15 -16.08 10.79
CA VAL A 202 13.85 -16.75 11.91
C VAL A 202 13.98 -18.22 11.53
N GLU A 203 15.21 -18.69 11.34
CA GLU A 203 15.43 -20.13 11.18
C GLU A 203 14.96 -20.87 12.44
N PRO A 204 14.25 -22.00 12.31
CA PRO A 204 13.88 -22.80 13.47
C PRO A 204 15.17 -23.24 14.17
N LYS A 205 15.29 -22.92 15.48
CA LYS A 205 16.40 -23.44 16.29
C LYS A 205 16.43 -24.95 16.14
N ARG A 206 17.49 -25.50 15.53
CA ARG A 206 17.73 -26.94 15.52
C ARG A 206 17.86 -27.39 16.97
N TRP A 207 16.85 -28.08 17.47
CA TRP A 207 16.95 -28.78 18.73
C TRP A 207 18.07 -29.82 18.59
N GLN A 208 19.24 -29.53 19.14
CA GLN A 208 20.25 -30.56 19.34
C GLN A 208 19.65 -31.53 20.37
N ARG A 209 19.23 -32.70 19.91
CA ARG A 209 18.95 -33.83 20.82
C ARG A 209 20.24 -34.09 21.58
N ARG A 210 20.28 -33.75 22.87
CA ARG A 210 21.31 -34.23 23.76
C ARG A 210 21.18 -35.76 23.78
N LYS A 211 22.25 -36.42 23.35
CA LYS A 211 22.41 -37.89 23.50
C LYS A 211 22.67 -38.21 24.96
#